data_c872f11ebb636c6ab67f0b54544de454
#
_entry.id   c872f11ebb636c6ab67f0b54544de454
#
_cell.length_a   1.000
_cell.length_b   1.000
_cell.length_c   1.000
_cell.angle_alpha   90.00
_cell.angle_beta   90.00
_cell.angle_gamma   90.00
#
_symmetry.space_group_name_H-M   'P 1'
#
loop_
_entity.id
_entity.type
_entity.pdbx_description
1 polymer ?
#
loop_
_entity_poly.entity_id
_entity_poly.type
_entity_poly.pdbx_seq_one_letter_code
_entity_poly.pdbx_strand_id
1 'polypeptide(L)'
;RFALLLCVILLHACNQEMNEDKKADNTQQLFSLLNAKDIGIDFVNSVKNQKNFNIFKYRNFYNGGGVALGDINNDGLADVYITGNMVANKLYLNKGNFQFEDISEKAGIEGNKPWSTGVVMVDINQDGLLDIYVSNAGNLEGNNHDNDLYINNGDLTFTEKAETYKLAKTGFSTHASFFDYDKDGDLDAYILNNSNIPVSSLGYAEQRDKRAQ
;
A
#
# COMPACT_ATOMS: atom_id res chain seq x y z
N ARG A 1 68.75 -3.86 21.38
CA ARG A 1 68.50 -2.58 20.68
C ARG A 1 67.75 -2.79 19.32
N PHE A 2 67.95 -3.93 18.67
CA PHE A 2 67.27 -4.25 17.40
C PHE A 2 65.78 -4.62 17.57
N ALA A 3 65.41 -5.29 18.66
CA ALA A 3 64.02 -5.69 18.92
C ALA A 3 63.07 -4.50 19.24
N LEU A 4 63.60 -3.41 19.83
CA LEU A 4 62.81 -2.20 20.16
C LEU A 4 62.49 -1.38 18.90
N LEU A 5 63.37 -1.41 17.88
CA LEU A 5 63.17 -0.72 16.60
C LEU A 5 62.11 -1.39 15.75
N LEU A 6 62.02 -2.73 15.81
CA LEU A 6 60.98 -3.49 15.07
C LEU A 6 59.58 -3.28 15.62
N CYS A 7 59.41 -3.11 16.97
CA CYS A 7 58.12 -2.82 17.59
C CYS A 7 57.59 -1.42 17.23
N VAL A 8 58.47 -0.42 17.05
CA VAL A 8 58.06 0.94 16.69
C VAL A 8 57.58 1.01 15.24
N ILE A 9 58.15 0.21 14.34
CA ILE A 9 57.71 0.14 12.92
C ILE A 9 56.35 -0.55 12.79
N LEU A 10 56.03 -1.53 13.64
CA LEU A 10 54.71 -2.22 13.64
C LEU A 10 53.59 -1.35 14.21
N LEU A 11 53.88 -0.37 15.06
CA LEU A 11 52.89 0.53 15.61
C LEU A 11 52.49 1.67 14.64
N HIS A 12 53.29 1.94 13.61
CA HIS A 12 52.96 2.95 12.59
C HIS A 12 52.13 2.40 11.42
N ALA A 13 51.97 1.09 11.30
CA ALA A 13 51.25 0.46 10.20
C ALA A 13 49.72 0.43 10.43
N CYS A 14 49.22 0.83 11.61
CA CYS A 14 47.77 0.81 11.95
C CYS A 14 47.07 2.16 11.88
N ASN A 15 47.71 3.22 11.42
CA ASN A 15 47.11 4.54 11.24
C ASN A 15 47.12 5.00 9.78
N GLN A 16 46.84 4.11 8.84
CA GLN A 16 46.27 4.56 7.57
C GLN A 16 44.77 4.75 7.80
N GLU A 17 44.39 5.99 8.07
CA GLU A 17 43.02 6.42 7.74
C GLU A 17 42.81 6.06 6.26
N MET A 18 41.90 5.09 6.02
CA MET A 18 41.38 4.90 4.68
C MET A 18 40.64 6.19 4.35
N ASN A 19 41.31 7.13 3.71
CA ASN A 19 40.65 8.10 2.89
C ASN A 19 39.92 7.27 1.82
N GLU A 20 38.66 6.92 2.09
CA GLU A 20 37.72 6.61 1.02
C GLU A 20 37.70 7.88 0.16
N ASP A 21 38.50 7.89 -0.89
CA ASP A 21 38.27 8.72 -2.04
C ASP A 21 36.79 8.47 -2.40
N LYS A 22 35.91 9.36 -1.94
CA LYS A 22 34.57 9.48 -2.48
C LYS A 22 34.78 9.85 -3.94
N LYS A 23 35.00 8.81 -4.76
CA LYS A 23 34.78 8.89 -6.19
C LYS A 23 33.40 9.49 -6.31
N ALA A 24 33.32 10.74 -6.71
CA ALA A 24 32.04 11.35 -7.05
C ALA A 24 31.45 10.44 -8.12
N ASP A 25 30.54 9.57 -7.67
CA ASP A 25 29.77 8.72 -8.56
C ASP A 25 28.89 9.66 -9.36
N ASN A 26 29.33 9.96 -10.57
CA ASN A 26 28.65 10.84 -11.52
C ASN A 26 27.51 10.06 -12.18
N THR A 27 26.94 9.06 -11.47
CA THR A 27 25.68 8.43 -11.85
C THR A 27 24.59 9.48 -11.65
N GLN A 28 23.95 9.84 -12.74
CA GLN A 28 22.78 10.73 -12.71
C GLN A 28 21.76 10.11 -11.75
N GLN A 29 21.52 10.74 -10.61
CA GLN A 29 20.56 10.28 -9.63
C GLN A 29 19.16 10.28 -10.26
N LEU A 30 18.60 9.09 -10.48
CA LEU A 30 17.29 8.91 -11.12
C LEU A 30 16.12 9.19 -10.15
N PHE A 31 16.36 9.04 -8.85
CA PHE A 31 15.33 9.23 -7.82
C PHE A 31 15.88 10.13 -6.71
N SER A 32 15.01 11.00 -6.20
CA SER A 32 15.31 11.85 -5.05
C SER A 32 14.33 11.53 -3.92
N LEU A 33 14.84 11.40 -2.70
CA LEU A 33 13.99 11.28 -1.51
C LEU A 33 13.44 12.66 -1.17
N LEU A 34 12.12 12.80 -1.23
CA LEU A 34 11.41 14.00 -0.79
C LEU A 34 11.04 13.87 0.70
N ASN A 35 11.10 15.00 1.42
CA ASN A 35 10.66 15.01 2.81
C ASN A 35 9.13 15.09 2.85
N ALA A 36 8.50 14.15 3.54
CA ALA A 36 7.05 14.04 3.66
C ALA A 36 6.38 15.35 4.13
N LYS A 37 6.98 16.05 5.09
CA LYS A 37 6.46 17.32 5.60
C LYS A 37 6.53 18.46 4.58
N ASP A 38 7.55 18.44 3.72
CA ASP A 38 7.74 19.50 2.73
C ASP A 38 6.77 19.34 1.55
N ILE A 39 6.29 18.12 1.30
CA ILE A 39 5.36 17.82 0.21
C ILE A 39 3.91 17.68 0.65
N GLY A 40 3.61 17.72 1.96
CA GLY A 40 2.25 17.62 2.50
C GLY A 40 1.71 16.19 2.61
N ILE A 41 2.53 15.14 2.44
CA ILE A 41 2.14 13.75 2.67
C ILE A 41 2.70 13.29 4.02
N ASP A 42 1.86 13.26 5.04
CA ASP A 42 2.23 12.92 6.42
C ASP A 42 1.72 11.54 6.88
N PHE A 43 1.24 10.73 5.96
CA PHE A 43 0.68 9.40 6.25
C PHE A 43 1.70 8.47 6.90
N VAL A 44 1.30 7.85 8.00
CA VAL A 44 2.07 6.81 8.68
C VAL A 44 1.16 5.60 8.92
N ASN A 45 1.43 4.50 8.25
CA ASN A 45 0.70 3.25 8.45
C ASN A 45 1.13 2.58 9.77
N SER A 46 0.51 2.98 10.87
CA SER A 46 0.83 2.51 12.21
C SER A 46 -0.01 1.30 12.60
N VAL A 47 0.65 0.16 12.84
CA VAL A 47 0.00 -1.05 13.36
C VAL A 47 0.44 -1.31 14.81
N LYS A 48 -0.53 -1.69 15.66
CA LYS A 48 -0.28 -1.99 17.08
C LYS A 48 -0.66 -3.42 17.39
N ASN A 49 0.28 -4.19 17.91
CA ASN A 49 0.02 -5.55 18.38
C ASN A 49 -1.06 -5.54 19.49
N GLN A 50 -2.09 -6.33 19.31
CA GLN A 50 -3.17 -6.54 20.27
C GLN A 50 -3.22 -8.01 20.65
N LYS A 51 -3.77 -8.33 21.83
CA LYS A 51 -3.90 -9.72 22.30
C LYS A 51 -4.63 -10.60 21.29
N ASN A 52 -5.67 -10.08 20.65
CA ASN A 52 -6.52 -10.82 19.73
C ASN A 52 -6.19 -10.56 18.24
N PHE A 53 -5.34 -9.56 17.95
CA PHE A 53 -4.96 -9.22 16.58
C PHE A 53 -3.49 -8.86 16.48
N ASN A 54 -2.68 -9.79 15.96
CA ASN A 54 -1.22 -9.71 15.87
C ASN A 54 -0.71 -10.71 14.83
N ILE A 55 0.60 -10.75 14.58
CA ILE A 55 1.24 -11.61 13.59
C ILE A 55 0.96 -13.12 13.80
N PHE A 56 0.77 -13.57 15.03
CA PHE A 56 0.48 -14.99 15.32
C PHE A 56 -0.96 -15.38 14.96
N LYS A 57 -1.87 -14.42 14.95
CA LYS A 57 -3.28 -14.60 14.60
C LYS A 57 -3.55 -14.30 13.13
N TYR A 58 -2.91 -13.25 12.59
CA TYR A 58 -3.06 -12.79 11.22
C TYR A 58 -1.69 -12.73 10.53
N ARG A 59 -1.42 -13.68 9.63
CA ARG A 59 -0.12 -13.80 8.93
C ARG A 59 0.32 -12.54 8.20
N ASN A 60 -0.65 -11.80 7.67
CA ASN A 60 -0.40 -10.63 6.85
C ASN A 60 -0.33 -9.33 7.67
N PHE A 61 -0.14 -9.44 8.98
CA PHE A 61 -0.16 -8.32 9.91
C PHE A 61 0.86 -7.22 9.58
N TYR A 62 1.97 -7.56 8.97
CA TYR A 62 3.02 -6.60 8.57
C TYR A 62 3.16 -6.43 7.06
N ASN A 63 2.17 -6.84 6.27
CA ASN A 63 2.25 -6.70 4.80
C ASN A 63 2.09 -5.25 4.31
N GLY A 64 1.63 -4.35 5.16
CA GLY A 64 1.36 -2.96 4.78
C GLY A 64 0.04 -2.77 4.05
N GLY A 65 -0.18 -1.55 3.56
CA GLY A 65 -1.31 -1.15 2.74
C GLY A 65 -0.96 -1.05 1.25
N GLY A 66 -1.87 -0.52 0.47
CA GLY A 66 -1.73 -0.24 -0.95
C GLY A 66 -1.54 1.25 -1.23
N VAL A 67 -1.07 1.55 -2.42
CA VAL A 67 -1.00 2.90 -2.98
C VAL A 67 -1.54 2.85 -4.40
N ALA A 68 -2.42 3.80 -4.75
CA ALA A 68 -2.86 4.05 -6.11
C ALA A 68 -2.54 5.48 -6.53
N LEU A 69 -2.23 5.64 -7.79
CA LEU A 69 -1.95 6.93 -8.42
C LEU A 69 -2.92 7.12 -9.58
N GLY A 70 -3.53 8.29 -9.67
CA GLY A 70 -4.43 8.63 -10.77
C GLY A 70 -4.86 10.08 -10.69
N ASP A 71 -5.28 10.64 -11.80
CA ASP A 71 -5.82 12.01 -11.90
C ASP A 71 -7.34 11.94 -11.67
N ILE A 72 -7.78 12.25 -10.44
CA ILE A 72 -9.21 12.11 -10.04
C ILE A 72 -10.08 13.28 -10.46
N ASN A 73 -9.48 14.39 -10.88
CA ASN A 73 -10.18 15.63 -11.23
C ASN A 73 -9.91 16.11 -12.66
N ASN A 74 -9.17 15.31 -13.43
CA ASN A 74 -8.78 15.57 -14.83
C ASN A 74 -8.00 16.89 -15.02
N ASP A 75 -7.15 17.26 -14.03
CA ASP A 75 -6.28 18.45 -14.11
C ASP A 75 -4.90 18.18 -14.71
N GLY A 76 -4.59 16.93 -15.05
CA GLY A 76 -3.32 16.49 -15.61
C GLY A 76 -2.26 16.16 -14.57
N LEU A 77 -2.58 16.18 -13.27
CA LEU A 77 -1.68 15.84 -12.18
C LEU A 77 -2.13 14.54 -11.50
N ALA A 78 -1.17 13.67 -11.20
CA ALA A 78 -1.49 12.41 -10.52
C ALA A 78 -1.69 12.65 -9.02
N ASP A 79 -2.86 12.26 -8.52
CA ASP A 79 -3.22 12.24 -7.11
C ASP A 79 -2.81 10.91 -6.47
N VAL A 80 -2.79 10.86 -5.14
CA VAL A 80 -2.30 9.70 -4.39
C VAL A 80 -3.35 9.22 -3.40
N TYR A 81 -3.78 7.97 -3.51
CA TYR A 81 -4.57 7.31 -2.48
C TYR A 81 -3.74 6.24 -1.77
N ILE A 82 -3.77 6.25 -0.43
CA ILE A 82 -3.01 5.32 0.41
C ILE A 82 -3.96 4.61 1.36
N THR A 83 -3.90 3.28 1.41
CA THR A 83 -4.70 2.49 2.35
C THR A 83 -3.96 2.27 3.67
N GLY A 84 -4.72 2.23 4.76
CA GLY A 84 -4.23 2.06 6.12
C GLY A 84 -4.61 0.73 6.77
N ASN A 85 -3.67 0.20 7.57
CA ASN A 85 -3.93 -0.93 8.47
C ASN A 85 -4.05 -0.39 9.89
N MET A 86 -5.20 -0.44 10.52
CA MET A 86 -5.52 0.17 11.83
C MET A 86 -5.46 1.71 11.85
N VAL A 87 -5.36 2.36 10.71
CA VAL A 87 -5.44 3.81 10.52
C VAL A 87 -6.35 4.09 9.32
N ALA A 88 -6.92 5.29 9.26
CA ALA A 88 -7.77 5.71 8.13
C ALA A 88 -6.97 5.73 6.82
N ASN A 89 -7.65 5.47 5.72
CA ASN A 89 -7.09 5.68 4.38
C ASN A 89 -6.93 7.17 4.10
N LYS A 90 -6.05 7.52 3.17
CA LYS A 90 -5.79 8.93 2.82
C LYS A 90 -5.82 9.16 1.32
N LEU A 91 -6.44 10.29 0.92
CA LEU A 91 -6.40 10.83 -0.43
C LEU A 91 -5.70 12.19 -0.42
N TYR A 92 -4.65 12.27 -1.19
CA TYR A 92 -3.85 13.47 -1.36
C TYR A 92 -4.02 14.02 -2.77
N LEU A 93 -4.62 15.21 -2.86
CA LEU A 93 -4.77 15.96 -4.11
C LEU A 93 -3.45 16.64 -4.48
N ASN A 94 -2.97 16.42 -5.69
CA ASN A 94 -1.75 17.02 -6.21
C ASN A 94 -1.99 18.48 -6.62
N LYS A 95 -1.24 19.39 -6.04
CA LYS A 95 -1.32 20.84 -6.34
C LYS A 95 -0.22 21.30 -7.30
N GLY A 96 0.51 20.36 -7.89
CA GLY A 96 1.70 20.64 -8.69
C GLY A 96 2.97 20.85 -7.84
N ASN A 97 4.13 20.79 -8.48
CA ASN A 97 5.43 20.98 -7.84
C ASN A 97 5.69 20.06 -6.62
N PHE A 98 5.15 18.84 -6.64
CA PHE A 98 5.18 17.89 -5.52
C PHE A 98 4.59 18.47 -4.23
N GLN A 99 3.53 19.27 -4.32
CA GLN A 99 2.74 19.72 -3.18
C GLN A 99 1.41 18.99 -3.17
N PHE A 100 1.03 18.40 -2.03
CA PHE A 100 -0.17 17.62 -1.86
C PHE A 100 -1.03 18.16 -0.73
N GLU A 101 -2.34 18.07 -0.91
CA GLU A 101 -3.35 18.46 0.07
C GLU A 101 -4.14 17.21 0.50
N ASP A 102 -4.20 16.93 1.81
CA ASP A 102 -5.08 15.87 2.32
C ASP A 102 -6.55 16.30 2.20
N ILE A 103 -7.29 15.64 1.32
CA ILE A 103 -8.73 15.87 1.11
C ILE A 103 -9.60 14.72 1.60
N SER A 104 -9.05 13.75 2.33
CA SER A 104 -9.68 12.48 2.68
C SER A 104 -11.03 12.64 3.36
N GLU A 105 -11.11 13.50 4.39
CA GLU A 105 -12.34 13.77 5.13
C GLU A 105 -13.39 14.45 4.23
N LYS A 106 -12.98 15.48 3.49
CA LYS A 106 -13.85 16.21 2.57
C LYS A 106 -14.37 15.29 1.46
N ALA A 107 -13.52 14.42 0.95
CA ALA A 107 -13.87 13.47 -0.10
C ALA A 107 -14.78 12.32 0.39
N GLY A 108 -14.81 12.05 1.70
CA GLY A 108 -15.63 10.99 2.29
C GLY A 108 -15.10 9.58 2.06
N ILE A 109 -13.77 9.41 1.92
CA ILE A 109 -13.16 8.15 1.51
C ILE A 109 -12.10 7.61 2.48
N GLU A 110 -12.11 8.05 3.73
CA GLU A 110 -11.20 7.54 4.75
C GLU A 110 -11.40 6.05 5.07
N GLY A 111 -12.55 5.52 4.66
CA GLY A 111 -12.96 4.15 4.95
C GLY A 111 -13.44 3.98 6.40
N ASN A 112 -14.12 2.88 6.64
CA ASN A 112 -14.60 2.50 7.98
C ASN A 112 -14.23 1.04 8.32
N LYS A 113 -13.38 0.42 7.50
CA LYS A 113 -12.94 -0.96 7.67
C LYS A 113 -11.69 -1.02 8.56
N PRO A 114 -11.55 -2.06 9.38
CA PRO A 114 -10.44 -2.15 10.32
C PRO A 114 -9.08 -2.43 9.66
N TRP A 115 -9.06 -2.85 8.38
CA TRP A 115 -7.84 -3.27 7.70
C TRP A 115 -7.98 -3.18 6.18
N SER A 116 -7.62 -2.06 5.61
CA SER A 116 -7.54 -1.90 4.15
C SER A 116 -6.21 -2.41 3.62
N THR A 117 -6.21 -2.97 2.42
CA THR A 117 -5.04 -3.61 1.78
C THR A 117 -4.75 -2.98 0.43
N GLY A 118 -5.02 -3.66 -0.67
CA GLY A 118 -4.81 -3.11 -2.00
C GLY A 118 -5.83 -2.04 -2.38
N VAL A 119 -5.45 -1.20 -3.33
CA VAL A 119 -6.32 -0.17 -3.90
C VAL A 119 -6.04 -0.04 -5.39
N VAL A 120 -7.06 0.27 -6.15
CA VAL A 120 -6.98 0.53 -7.59
C VAL A 120 -7.86 1.74 -7.94
N MET A 121 -7.37 2.61 -8.81
CA MET A 121 -8.15 3.66 -9.45
C MET A 121 -8.58 3.18 -10.84
N VAL A 122 -9.87 3.29 -11.16
CA VAL A 122 -10.46 2.78 -12.38
C VAL A 122 -11.75 3.55 -12.68
N ASP A 123 -11.98 3.90 -13.92
CA ASP A 123 -13.26 4.45 -14.37
C ASP A 123 -14.24 3.28 -14.60
N ILE A 124 -14.99 2.89 -13.55
CA ILE A 124 -15.81 1.68 -13.58
C ILE A 124 -17.16 1.89 -14.27
N ASN A 125 -17.63 3.12 -14.31
CA ASN A 125 -18.92 3.50 -14.91
C ASN A 125 -18.77 4.17 -16.26
N GLN A 126 -17.54 4.34 -16.75
CA GLN A 126 -17.18 4.93 -18.03
C GLN A 126 -17.66 6.39 -18.19
N ASP A 127 -17.64 7.17 -17.11
CA ASP A 127 -18.00 8.58 -17.10
C ASP A 127 -16.81 9.53 -17.34
N GLY A 128 -15.60 8.97 -17.45
CA GLY A 128 -14.36 9.71 -17.67
C GLY A 128 -13.68 10.19 -16.39
N LEU A 129 -14.19 9.80 -15.20
CA LEU A 129 -13.59 10.08 -13.91
C LEU A 129 -13.04 8.79 -13.28
N LEU A 130 -11.95 8.88 -12.56
CA LEU A 130 -11.41 7.72 -11.85
C LEU A 130 -12.16 7.49 -10.54
N ASP A 131 -12.75 6.30 -10.41
CA ASP A 131 -13.30 5.75 -9.18
C ASP A 131 -12.21 5.02 -8.38
N ILE A 132 -12.48 4.71 -7.12
CA ILE A 132 -11.51 4.07 -6.23
C ILE A 132 -12.09 2.79 -5.64
N TYR A 133 -11.46 1.65 -5.96
CA TYR A 133 -11.79 0.35 -5.36
C TYR A 133 -10.77 -0.02 -4.31
N VAL A 134 -11.23 -0.27 -3.07
CA VAL A 134 -10.41 -0.62 -1.93
C VAL A 134 -10.68 -2.06 -1.50
N SER A 135 -9.63 -2.87 -1.51
CA SER A 135 -9.66 -4.22 -0.97
C SER A 135 -9.51 -4.19 0.55
N ASN A 136 -10.33 -4.97 1.25
CA ASN A 136 -10.31 -5.04 2.71
C ASN A 136 -10.09 -6.49 3.18
N ALA A 137 -9.31 -6.65 4.24
CA ALA A 137 -9.07 -7.95 4.86
C ALA A 137 -9.79 -8.09 6.21
N GLY A 138 -10.17 -6.99 6.84
CA GLY A 138 -10.90 -6.96 8.10
C GLY A 138 -10.16 -7.61 9.26
N ASN A 139 -10.89 -7.91 10.34
CA ASN A 139 -10.39 -8.67 11.47
C ASN A 139 -10.81 -10.14 11.39
N LEU A 140 -10.17 -11.01 12.17
CA LEU A 140 -10.42 -12.45 12.15
C LEU A 140 -11.77 -12.88 12.74
N GLU A 141 -12.40 -12.05 13.56
CA GLU A 141 -13.58 -12.38 14.35
C GLU A 141 -14.84 -11.62 13.90
N GLY A 142 -14.71 -10.70 12.96
CA GLY A 142 -15.82 -9.89 12.46
C GLY A 142 -16.16 -10.18 11.01
N ASN A 143 -17.26 -9.62 10.55
CA ASN A 143 -17.70 -9.64 9.14
C ASN A 143 -17.52 -8.30 8.44
N ASN A 144 -16.72 -7.39 9.00
CA ASN A 144 -16.45 -6.11 8.39
C ASN A 144 -15.22 -6.18 7.45
N HIS A 145 -15.33 -7.06 6.43
CA HIS A 145 -14.29 -7.32 5.43
C HIS A 145 -14.72 -6.96 4.01
N ASP A 146 -15.91 -6.36 3.86
CA ASP A 146 -16.40 -6.03 2.55
C ASP A 146 -15.48 -5.01 1.90
N ASN A 147 -15.23 -5.19 0.61
CA ASN A 147 -14.48 -4.24 -0.16
C ASN A 147 -15.34 -2.99 -0.40
N ASP A 148 -14.69 -1.83 -0.54
CA ASP A 148 -15.36 -0.57 -0.82
C ASP A 148 -15.13 -0.16 -2.28
N LEU A 149 -16.16 0.45 -2.88
CA LEU A 149 -16.09 1.10 -4.18
C LEU A 149 -16.60 2.54 -4.04
N TYR A 150 -15.73 3.47 -4.21
CA TYR A 150 -16.03 4.90 -4.14
C TYR A 150 -16.16 5.46 -5.55
N ILE A 151 -17.39 5.78 -5.95
CA ILE A 151 -17.70 6.43 -7.23
C ILE A 151 -17.43 7.92 -7.11
N ASN A 152 -16.67 8.45 -8.05
CA ASN A 152 -16.30 9.86 -8.13
C ASN A 152 -17.52 10.70 -8.56
N ASN A 153 -17.87 11.74 -7.77
CA ASN A 153 -18.99 12.62 -8.07
C ASN A 153 -18.61 13.82 -8.98
N GLY A 154 -17.32 13.96 -9.33
CA GLY A 154 -16.81 15.05 -10.16
C GLY A 154 -16.55 16.37 -9.44
N ASP A 155 -16.71 16.42 -8.13
CA ASP A 155 -16.57 17.61 -7.28
C ASP A 155 -15.56 17.42 -6.13
N LEU A 156 -14.64 16.44 -6.28
CA LEU A 156 -13.69 15.97 -5.25
C LEU A 156 -14.38 15.31 -4.05
N THR A 157 -15.60 14.84 -4.21
CA THR A 157 -16.28 13.95 -3.27
C THR A 157 -16.58 12.60 -3.92
N PHE A 158 -16.80 11.58 -3.09
CA PHE A 158 -17.09 10.24 -3.57
C PHE A 158 -18.28 9.64 -2.85
N THR A 159 -18.94 8.69 -3.51
CA THR A 159 -20.07 7.96 -2.95
C THR A 159 -19.78 6.47 -2.94
N GLU A 160 -19.85 5.83 -1.76
CA GLU A 160 -19.67 4.37 -1.63
C GLU A 160 -20.82 3.62 -2.33
N LYS A 161 -20.50 2.69 -3.24
CA LYS A 161 -21.44 1.97 -4.11
C LYS A 161 -21.10 0.48 -4.32
N ALA A 162 -20.21 -0.11 -3.53
CA ALA A 162 -19.77 -1.50 -3.75
C ALA A 162 -20.93 -2.50 -3.78
N GLU A 163 -21.93 -2.34 -2.90
CA GLU A 163 -23.15 -3.16 -2.90
C GLU A 163 -23.93 -3.03 -4.22
N THR A 164 -24.09 -1.81 -4.71
CA THR A 164 -24.84 -1.52 -5.95
C THR A 164 -24.20 -2.20 -7.15
N TYR A 165 -22.85 -2.21 -7.20
CA TYR A 165 -22.07 -2.84 -8.26
C TYR A 165 -21.80 -4.32 -7.98
N LYS A 166 -22.31 -4.89 -6.87
CA LYS A 166 -22.07 -6.28 -6.43
C LYS A 166 -20.59 -6.60 -6.20
N LEU A 167 -19.81 -5.59 -5.87
CA LEU A 167 -18.38 -5.65 -5.61
C LEU A 167 -18.02 -5.61 -4.12
N ALA A 168 -19.02 -5.45 -3.24
CA ALA A 168 -18.89 -5.58 -1.79
C ALA A 168 -18.66 -7.06 -1.41
N LYS A 169 -17.52 -7.62 -1.81
CA LYS A 169 -17.18 -9.02 -1.54
C LYS A 169 -16.50 -9.16 -0.20
N THR A 170 -17.08 -9.99 0.65
CA THR A 170 -16.50 -10.37 1.94
C THR A 170 -15.37 -11.34 1.75
N GLY A 171 -14.22 -11.08 2.37
CA GLY A 171 -13.06 -11.98 2.30
C GLY A 171 -11.82 -11.36 2.94
N PHE A 172 -10.69 -12.00 2.72
CA PHE A 172 -9.37 -11.43 3.04
C PHE A 172 -8.75 -10.91 1.74
N SER A 173 -9.41 -9.93 1.15
CA SER A 173 -9.00 -9.36 -0.13
C SER A 173 -7.66 -8.65 0.01
N THR A 174 -6.79 -8.80 -0.99
CA THR A 174 -5.46 -8.20 -0.99
C THR A 174 -5.25 -7.25 -2.14
N HIS A 175 -5.90 -7.49 -3.26
CA HIS A 175 -5.82 -6.64 -4.44
C HIS A 175 -6.96 -6.96 -5.40
N ALA A 176 -7.26 -6.03 -6.30
CA ALA A 176 -8.17 -6.25 -7.43
C ALA A 176 -7.53 -5.74 -8.73
N SER A 177 -7.97 -6.31 -9.84
CA SER A 177 -7.66 -5.83 -11.17
C SER A 177 -8.94 -5.74 -11.98
N PHE A 178 -9.06 -4.69 -12.80
CA PHE A 178 -10.18 -4.45 -13.68
C PHE A 178 -9.69 -4.43 -15.11
N PHE A 179 -10.35 -5.16 -16.00
CA PHE A 179 -10.02 -5.25 -17.41
C PHE A 179 -11.18 -5.89 -18.18
N ASP A 180 -11.32 -5.58 -19.43
CA ASP A 180 -12.31 -6.19 -20.34
C ASP A 180 -11.78 -7.56 -20.77
N TYR A 181 -12.23 -8.63 -20.10
CA TYR A 181 -11.74 -10.00 -20.31
C TYR A 181 -12.31 -10.61 -21.58
N ASP A 182 -13.60 -10.43 -21.83
CA ASP A 182 -14.31 -11.07 -22.94
C ASP A 182 -14.54 -10.15 -24.14
N LYS A 183 -14.08 -8.90 -24.05
CA LYS A 183 -14.11 -7.87 -25.09
C LYS A 183 -15.52 -7.44 -25.48
N ASP A 184 -16.39 -7.38 -24.50
CA ASP A 184 -17.76 -6.89 -24.67
C ASP A 184 -17.90 -5.39 -24.41
N GLY A 185 -16.82 -4.73 -23.95
CA GLY A 185 -16.71 -3.29 -23.75
C GLY A 185 -17.01 -2.82 -22.33
N ASP A 186 -17.33 -3.73 -21.40
CA ASP A 186 -17.40 -3.41 -19.98
C ASP A 186 -16.17 -3.97 -19.19
N LEU A 187 -16.04 -3.61 -17.92
CA LEU A 187 -14.91 -4.03 -17.10
C LEU A 187 -15.28 -5.22 -16.23
N ASP A 188 -14.51 -6.28 -16.38
CA ASP A 188 -14.48 -7.41 -15.46
C ASP A 188 -13.64 -7.11 -14.23
N ALA A 189 -13.98 -7.75 -13.10
CA ALA A 189 -13.24 -7.62 -11.86
C ALA A 189 -12.62 -8.95 -11.43
N TYR A 190 -11.30 -8.97 -11.25
CA TYR A 190 -10.58 -10.07 -10.61
C TYR A 190 -10.13 -9.66 -9.22
N ILE A 191 -10.68 -10.29 -8.17
CA ILE A 191 -10.41 -9.97 -6.77
C ILE A 191 -9.61 -11.11 -6.14
N LEU A 192 -8.40 -10.79 -5.69
CA LEU A 192 -7.49 -11.73 -5.05
C LEU A 192 -7.76 -11.81 -3.54
N ASN A 193 -8.10 -13.00 -3.06
CA ASN A 193 -8.33 -13.27 -1.64
C ASN A 193 -7.27 -14.20 -1.06
N ASN A 194 -6.81 -13.89 0.14
CA ASN A 194 -5.95 -14.74 0.93
C ASN A 194 -6.75 -15.64 1.90
N SER A 195 -6.15 -16.76 2.29
CA SER A 195 -6.66 -17.55 3.40
C SER A 195 -6.25 -16.95 4.73
N ASN A 196 -7.17 -16.84 5.68
CA ASN A 196 -6.88 -16.48 7.07
C ASN A 196 -6.26 -17.65 7.86
N ILE A 197 -6.32 -18.89 7.32
CA ILE A 197 -5.83 -20.09 7.99
C ILE A 197 -4.36 -20.29 7.65
N PRO A 198 -3.44 -20.26 8.64
CA PRO A 198 -2.03 -20.53 8.39
C PRO A 198 -1.84 -21.98 7.87
N VAL A 199 -1.08 -22.15 6.79
CA VAL A 199 -0.78 -23.47 6.22
C VAL A 199 -0.15 -24.41 7.24
N SER A 200 0.65 -23.86 8.16
CA SER A 200 1.28 -24.62 9.25
C SER A 200 0.31 -25.21 10.28
N SER A 201 -0.93 -24.72 10.34
CA SER A 201 -1.98 -25.24 11.23
C SER A 201 -2.81 -26.36 10.59
N LEU A 202 -2.61 -26.63 9.30
CA LEU A 202 -3.31 -27.68 8.56
C LEU A 202 -2.50 -28.99 8.58
N GLY A 203 -3.19 -30.13 8.67
CA GLY A 203 -2.60 -31.44 8.42
C GLY A 203 -2.11 -31.55 6.97
N TYR A 204 -1.20 -32.49 6.70
CA TYR A 204 -0.60 -32.64 5.37
C TYR A 204 -1.61 -32.86 4.24
N ALA A 205 -2.65 -33.65 4.48
CA ALA A 205 -3.72 -33.89 3.51
C ALA A 205 -4.54 -32.61 3.26
N GLU A 206 -4.92 -31.88 4.32
CA GLU A 206 -5.69 -30.65 4.23
C GLU A 206 -4.91 -29.53 3.51
N GLN A 207 -3.59 -29.48 3.68
CA GLN A 207 -2.73 -28.53 2.95
C GLN A 207 -2.76 -28.76 1.44
N ARG A 208 -2.82 -30.05 1.03
CA ARG A 208 -2.88 -30.42 -0.39
C ARG A 208 -4.22 -30.06 -1.00
N ASP A 209 -5.32 -30.38 -0.32
CA ASP A 209 -6.68 -30.17 -0.80
C ASP A 209 -7.03 -28.67 -0.94
N LYS A 210 -6.51 -27.84 -0.03
CA LYS A 210 -6.67 -26.37 -0.10
C LYS A 210 -5.94 -25.70 -1.27
N ARG A 211 -4.93 -26.35 -1.85
CA ARG A 211 -4.22 -25.83 -3.04
C ARG A 211 -4.93 -26.18 -4.35
N ALA A 212 -5.90 -27.09 -4.31
CA ALA A 212 -6.63 -27.57 -5.47
C ALA A 212 -8.01 -26.89 -5.66
N GLN A 213 -8.34 -25.96 -4.77
CA GLN A 213 -9.54 -25.12 -4.84
C GLN A 213 -9.16 -23.69 -5.22
#